data_9eedda0de041fcb6f001dfc3fa2f8671
#
_entry.id   9eedda0de041fcb6f001dfc3fa2f8671
#
_cell.length_a   1.000
_cell.length_b   1.000
_cell.length_c   1.000
_cell.angle_alpha   90.00
_cell.angle_beta   90.00
_cell.angle_gamma   90.00
#
_symmetry.space_group_name_H-M   'P 1'
#
loop_
_entity.id
_entity.type
_entity.pdbx_description
1 polymer ?
#
loop_
_entity_poly.entity_id
_entity_poly.type
_entity_poly.pdbx_seq_one_letter_code
_entity_poly.pdbx_strand_id
1 'polypeptide(L)'
;MNTEWIVSTPIAHRGLFSQNVPENSIAAFEAAQNAGYAIELDVRLIKGGAIVVFHDETLCRTTTGEGFVCDLEATRLKEIVLFGNGEPIPLLETVFEKIKAPIYIDVKSAIGSDFRLENRLLALIRHFEPNVAVASFDPKTLIWFAKNAPDIPRGIISGSFRGEEKTRYEKFRLRYMFDLGAIKPSFISYEIESLPFWRASFARKFRKIPLLTWTVKDEDDLQKAKSVADNFVFEGILP
;
A
#
# COMPACT_ATOMS: atom_id res chain seq x y z
N MET A 1 12.12 -2.08 13.85
CA MET A 1 10.80 -2.71 13.54
C MET A 1 11.02 -4.16 13.15
N ASN A 2 10.09 -5.06 13.51
CA ASN A 2 10.13 -6.44 13.03
C ASN A 2 9.74 -6.47 11.54
N THR A 3 10.56 -7.10 10.71
CA THR A 3 10.34 -7.19 9.24
C THR A 3 10.06 -8.61 8.76
N GLU A 4 10.06 -9.59 9.66
CA GLU A 4 9.82 -11.01 9.30
C GLU A 4 8.46 -11.23 8.67
N TRP A 5 7.44 -10.53 9.14
CA TRP A 5 6.09 -10.63 8.62
C TRP A 5 5.98 -10.29 7.12
N ILE A 6 6.89 -9.44 6.61
CA ILE A 6 6.90 -9.05 5.18
C ILE A 6 7.05 -10.28 4.27
N VAL A 7 7.74 -11.32 4.74
CA VAL A 7 7.98 -12.54 3.97
C VAL A 7 7.23 -13.77 4.51
N SER A 8 6.66 -13.69 5.71
CA SER A 8 6.05 -14.86 6.38
C SER A 8 4.53 -14.80 6.50
N THR A 9 3.93 -13.61 6.39
CA THR A 9 2.49 -13.43 6.62
C THR A 9 1.83 -12.92 5.35
N PRO A 10 0.86 -13.65 4.75
CA PRO A 10 0.11 -13.15 3.59
C PRO A 10 -0.55 -11.81 3.91
N ILE A 11 -0.64 -10.94 2.90
CA ILE A 11 -1.06 -9.54 3.07
C ILE A 11 -2.41 -9.34 2.40
N ALA A 12 -3.45 -9.01 3.17
CA ALA A 12 -4.79 -8.75 2.65
C ALA A 12 -4.85 -7.37 2.00
N HIS A 13 -5.09 -7.31 0.68
CA HIS A 13 -5.21 -6.09 -0.11
C HIS A 13 -6.42 -5.27 0.35
N ARG A 14 -6.18 -4.07 0.90
CA ARG A 14 -7.21 -3.21 1.49
C ARG A 14 -8.05 -3.87 2.59
N GLY A 15 -7.48 -4.85 3.30
CA GLY A 15 -8.15 -5.71 4.27
C GLY A 15 -8.91 -6.88 3.65
N LEU A 16 -9.63 -7.66 4.47
CA LEU A 16 -10.55 -8.70 3.99
C LEU A 16 -11.91 -8.08 3.67
N PHE A 17 -12.01 -7.44 2.53
CA PHE A 17 -13.25 -6.81 2.07
C PHE A 17 -14.16 -7.79 1.30
N SER A 18 -15.46 -7.48 1.23
CA SER A 18 -16.48 -8.24 0.53
C SER A 18 -17.61 -7.31 0.07
N GLN A 19 -18.69 -7.87 -0.50
CA GLN A 19 -19.84 -7.07 -0.93
C GLN A 19 -20.42 -6.17 0.18
N ASN A 20 -20.39 -6.64 1.45
CA ASN A 20 -20.95 -5.93 2.59
C ASN A 20 -19.89 -5.34 3.53
N VAL A 21 -18.61 -5.55 3.24
CA VAL A 21 -17.47 -5.04 4.00
C VAL A 21 -16.60 -4.25 3.05
N PRO A 22 -16.60 -2.92 3.09
CA PRO A 22 -15.87 -2.09 2.11
C PRO A 22 -14.36 -2.29 2.18
N GLU A 23 -13.69 -2.14 1.04
CA GLU A 23 -12.23 -2.01 0.99
C GLU A 23 -11.76 -0.80 1.82
N ASN A 24 -10.57 -0.86 2.39
CA ASN A 24 -9.97 0.22 3.19
C ASN A 24 -10.87 0.69 4.36
N SER A 25 -11.68 -0.22 4.93
CA SER A 25 -12.54 0.04 6.09
C SER A 25 -11.99 -0.59 7.37
N ILE A 26 -12.42 -0.07 8.53
CA ILE A 26 -12.04 -0.68 9.82
C ILE A 26 -12.54 -2.12 9.90
N ALA A 27 -13.76 -2.40 9.44
CA ALA A 27 -14.30 -3.76 9.43
C ALA A 27 -13.45 -4.73 8.58
N ALA A 28 -12.96 -4.31 7.40
CA ALA A 28 -12.08 -5.13 6.58
C ALA A 28 -10.72 -5.39 7.25
N PHE A 29 -10.20 -4.43 7.97
CA PHE A 29 -8.95 -4.56 8.70
C PHE A 29 -9.08 -5.47 9.92
N GLU A 30 -10.15 -5.32 10.70
CA GLU A 30 -10.45 -6.21 11.82
C GLU A 30 -10.65 -7.67 11.34
N ALA A 31 -11.34 -7.87 10.21
CA ALA A 31 -11.50 -9.18 9.61
C ALA A 31 -10.15 -9.82 9.22
N ALA A 32 -9.26 -9.04 8.58
CA ALA A 32 -7.92 -9.50 8.21
C ALA A 32 -7.07 -9.82 9.45
N GLN A 33 -7.07 -8.96 10.46
CA GLN A 33 -6.38 -9.17 11.72
C GLN A 33 -6.86 -10.42 12.45
N ASN A 34 -8.18 -10.64 12.54
CA ASN A 34 -8.77 -11.80 13.19
C ASN A 34 -8.45 -13.11 12.46
N ALA A 35 -8.23 -13.05 11.15
CA ALA A 35 -7.78 -14.17 10.34
C ALA A 35 -6.24 -14.39 10.38
N GLY A 36 -5.49 -13.53 11.06
CA GLY A 36 -4.04 -13.65 11.22
C GLY A 36 -3.23 -13.13 10.03
N TYR A 37 -3.83 -12.33 9.14
CA TYR A 37 -3.14 -11.72 8.01
C TYR A 37 -2.52 -10.36 8.35
N ALA A 38 -1.48 -9.99 7.62
CA ALA A 38 -1.06 -8.61 7.52
C ALA A 38 -2.04 -7.84 6.62
N ILE A 39 -2.05 -6.52 6.75
CA ILE A 39 -3.01 -5.65 6.07
C ILE A 39 -2.26 -4.73 5.12
N GLU A 40 -2.68 -4.68 3.87
CA GLU A 40 -2.30 -3.59 2.98
C GLU A 40 -3.40 -2.53 3.01
N LEU A 41 -2.99 -1.26 2.99
CA LEU A 41 -3.90 -0.11 2.91
C LEU A 41 -3.27 1.06 2.16
N ASP A 42 -4.14 1.90 1.58
CA ASP A 42 -3.77 3.07 0.81
C ASP A 42 -3.92 4.35 1.63
N VAL A 43 -2.94 5.25 1.60
CA VAL A 43 -3.02 6.52 2.34
C VAL A 43 -2.96 7.74 1.43
N ARG A 44 -3.85 8.70 1.72
CA ARG A 44 -3.89 10.01 1.04
C ARG A 44 -3.99 11.15 2.03
N LEU A 45 -3.37 12.27 1.65
CA LEU A 45 -3.49 13.52 2.41
C LEU A 45 -4.74 14.26 1.96
N ILE A 46 -5.55 14.73 2.93
CA ILE A 46 -6.70 15.60 2.68
C ILE A 46 -6.39 17.05 3.02
N LYS A 47 -7.29 17.96 2.65
CA LYS A 47 -7.20 19.37 3.02
C LYS A 47 -7.12 19.52 4.54
N GLY A 48 -6.20 20.35 5.02
CA GLY A 48 -5.95 20.50 6.46
C GLY A 48 -4.92 19.53 7.05
N GLY A 49 -4.41 18.56 6.25
CA GLY A 49 -3.24 17.76 6.62
C GLY A 49 -3.53 16.48 7.41
N ALA A 50 -4.79 16.05 7.52
CA ALA A 50 -5.10 14.72 8.02
C ALA A 50 -4.84 13.66 6.94
N ILE A 51 -4.53 12.43 7.36
CA ILE A 51 -4.34 11.28 6.46
C ILE A 51 -5.57 10.39 6.55
N VAL A 52 -6.19 10.16 5.40
CA VAL A 52 -7.28 9.19 5.25
C VAL A 52 -6.78 7.90 4.61
N VAL A 53 -7.46 6.80 4.91
CA VAL A 53 -7.20 5.50 4.27
C VAL A 53 -8.17 5.35 3.10
N PHE A 54 -7.66 5.54 1.88
CA PHE A 54 -8.47 5.57 0.67
C PHE A 54 -7.62 5.40 -0.59
N HIS A 55 -8.08 4.57 -1.54
CA HIS A 55 -7.30 4.25 -2.74
C HIS A 55 -7.39 5.31 -3.83
N ASP A 56 -8.61 5.69 -4.25
CA ASP A 56 -8.83 6.49 -5.46
C ASP A 56 -8.50 7.98 -5.24
N GLU A 57 -8.34 8.73 -6.32
CA GLU A 57 -8.21 10.19 -6.26
C GLU A 57 -9.57 10.86 -6.03
N THR A 58 -10.67 10.18 -6.42
CA THR A 58 -12.04 10.68 -6.31
C THR A 58 -12.88 9.80 -5.40
N LEU A 59 -13.90 10.37 -4.78
CA LEU A 59 -14.75 9.72 -3.78
C LEU A 59 -15.80 8.76 -4.37
N CYS A 60 -16.21 8.96 -5.62
CA CYS A 60 -17.47 8.43 -6.18
C CYS A 60 -17.55 6.91 -6.32
N ARG A 61 -16.44 6.17 -6.46
CA ARG A 61 -16.49 4.71 -6.71
C ARG A 61 -16.94 3.91 -5.49
N THR A 62 -16.49 4.28 -4.30
CA THR A 62 -16.65 3.47 -3.07
C THR A 62 -17.38 4.20 -1.97
N THR A 63 -17.81 5.44 -2.19
CA THR A 63 -18.49 6.26 -1.16
C THR A 63 -19.71 7.00 -1.71
N THR A 64 -20.48 7.58 -0.78
CA THR A 64 -21.59 8.49 -1.10
C THR A 64 -21.12 9.90 -1.48
N GLY A 65 -19.82 10.19 -1.41
CA GLY A 65 -19.25 11.50 -1.69
C GLY A 65 -18.89 11.69 -3.16
N GLU A 66 -18.67 12.94 -3.52
CA GLU A 66 -18.23 13.37 -4.84
C GLU A 66 -16.98 14.28 -4.75
N GLY A 67 -16.24 14.41 -5.85
CA GLY A 67 -15.06 15.25 -5.94
C GLY A 67 -13.76 14.55 -5.56
N PHE A 68 -12.69 15.33 -5.40
CA PHE A 68 -11.36 14.81 -5.11
C PHE A 68 -11.13 14.64 -3.60
N VAL A 69 -10.46 13.55 -3.24
CA VAL A 69 -10.10 13.25 -1.85
C VAL A 69 -9.18 14.34 -1.26
N CYS A 70 -8.28 14.90 -2.04
CA CYS A 70 -7.37 15.95 -1.58
C CYS A 70 -8.07 17.27 -1.20
N ASP A 71 -9.28 17.51 -1.71
CA ASP A 71 -10.09 18.69 -1.38
C ASP A 71 -11.00 18.49 -0.16
N LEU A 72 -11.06 17.26 0.35
CA LEU A 72 -11.93 16.91 1.48
C LEU A 72 -11.42 17.55 2.78
N GLU A 73 -12.33 18.15 3.54
CA GLU A 73 -12.05 18.63 4.88
C GLU A 73 -12.40 17.56 5.92
N ALA A 74 -11.59 17.45 6.98
CA ALA A 74 -11.78 16.45 8.02
C ALA A 74 -13.16 16.54 8.72
N THR A 75 -13.74 17.72 8.79
CA THR A 75 -15.08 17.96 9.33
C THR A 75 -16.19 17.25 8.54
N ARG A 76 -15.99 17.05 7.24
CA ARG A 76 -16.95 16.40 6.34
C ARG A 76 -16.84 14.88 6.28
N LEU A 77 -15.78 14.28 6.84
CA LEU A 77 -15.58 12.82 6.81
C LEU A 77 -16.75 12.04 7.39
N LYS A 78 -17.45 12.57 8.38
CA LYS A 78 -18.62 11.92 9.02
C LYS A 78 -19.87 11.90 8.13
N GLU A 79 -19.92 12.76 7.12
CA GLU A 79 -21.05 12.87 6.18
C GLU A 79 -20.91 11.95 4.99
N ILE A 80 -19.68 11.46 4.73
CA ILE A 80 -19.33 10.61 3.59
C ILE A 80 -19.08 9.21 4.10
N VAL A 81 -19.89 8.26 3.63
CA VAL A 81 -19.82 6.88 4.08
C VAL A 81 -19.45 5.95 2.93
N LEU A 82 -18.74 4.87 3.28
CA LEU A 82 -18.37 3.79 2.38
C LEU A 82 -19.62 2.98 2.01
N PHE A 83 -19.73 2.59 0.74
CA PHE A 83 -20.77 1.65 0.31
C PHE A 83 -20.55 0.26 0.94
N GLY A 84 -21.66 -0.41 1.26
CA GLY A 84 -21.65 -1.73 1.87
C GLY A 84 -22.14 -1.70 3.32
N ASN A 85 -21.40 -1.10 4.24
CA ASN A 85 -21.78 -1.09 5.67
C ASN A 85 -22.05 0.32 6.25
N GLY A 86 -21.82 1.39 5.47
CA GLY A 86 -22.04 2.75 5.91
C GLY A 86 -20.99 3.32 6.89
N GLU A 87 -19.82 2.68 7.01
CA GLU A 87 -18.72 3.26 7.77
C GLU A 87 -18.19 4.55 7.13
N PRO A 88 -17.70 5.52 7.91
CA PRO A 88 -16.98 6.67 7.36
C PRO A 88 -15.61 6.22 6.80
N ILE A 89 -15.04 7.05 5.91
CA ILE A 89 -13.64 6.88 5.47
C ILE A 89 -12.73 6.96 6.71
N PRO A 90 -11.88 5.94 6.99
CA PRO A 90 -11.06 5.94 8.19
C PRO A 90 -9.94 6.99 8.13
N LEU A 91 -9.69 7.66 9.25
CA LEU A 91 -8.43 8.34 9.49
C LEU A 91 -7.34 7.30 9.81
N LEU A 92 -6.11 7.53 9.36
CA LEU A 92 -5.00 6.62 9.65
C LEU A 92 -4.72 6.50 11.15
N GLU A 93 -4.91 7.59 11.91
CA GLU A 93 -4.84 7.59 13.38
C GLU A 93 -5.78 6.54 13.99
N THR A 94 -7.03 6.50 13.51
CA THR A 94 -8.04 5.51 13.98
C THR A 94 -7.63 4.08 13.66
N VAL A 95 -7.01 3.87 12.48
CA VAL A 95 -6.48 2.54 12.13
C VAL A 95 -5.36 2.14 13.10
N PHE A 96 -4.41 3.00 13.38
CA PHE A 96 -3.30 2.71 14.30
C PHE A 96 -3.74 2.46 15.76
N GLU A 97 -4.84 3.12 16.18
CA GLU A 97 -5.45 2.86 17.50
C GLU A 97 -6.06 1.47 17.60
N LYS A 98 -6.81 1.05 16.58
CA LYS A 98 -7.62 -0.17 16.59
C LYS A 98 -6.87 -1.42 16.13
N ILE A 99 -6.02 -1.30 15.11
CA ILE A 99 -5.38 -2.42 14.44
C ILE A 99 -3.97 -2.65 14.98
N LYS A 100 -3.69 -3.91 15.35
CA LYS A 100 -2.39 -4.36 15.88
C LYS A 100 -1.66 -5.31 14.94
N ALA A 101 -2.35 -5.81 13.91
CA ALA A 101 -1.71 -6.58 12.84
C ALA A 101 -0.64 -5.75 12.13
N PRO A 102 0.36 -6.39 11.51
CA PRO A 102 1.33 -5.69 10.66
C PRO A 102 0.65 -5.00 9.48
N ILE A 103 1.10 -3.78 9.13
CA ILE A 103 0.49 -2.95 8.10
C ILE A 103 1.48 -2.61 6.99
N TYR A 104 1.12 -2.93 5.76
CA TYR A 104 1.77 -2.49 4.54
C TYR A 104 1.05 -1.23 4.03
N ILE A 105 1.72 -0.08 4.06
CA ILE A 105 1.12 1.22 3.71
C ILE A 105 1.54 1.61 2.28
N ASP A 106 0.59 1.62 1.33
CA ASP A 106 0.82 2.21 0.01
C ASP A 106 0.60 3.73 0.07
N VAL A 107 1.68 4.48 -0.12
CA VAL A 107 1.69 5.94 -0.01
C VAL A 107 1.35 6.55 -1.36
N LYS A 108 0.13 7.09 -1.49
CA LYS A 108 -0.42 7.71 -2.71
C LYS A 108 -0.05 9.20 -2.76
N SER A 109 1.24 9.51 -2.93
CA SER A 109 1.69 10.90 -3.07
C SER A 109 1.23 11.51 -4.39
N ALA A 110 0.75 12.75 -4.36
CA ALA A 110 0.41 13.48 -5.58
C ALA A 110 1.67 13.82 -6.38
N ILE A 111 1.54 13.86 -7.71
CA ILE A 111 2.62 14.27 -8.60
C ILE A 111 3.07 15.70 -8.23
N GLY A 112 4.37 15.89 -7.99
CA GLY A 112 4.92 17.17 -7.56
C GLY A 112 4.70 17.51 -6.09
N SER A 113 4.43 16.49 -5.24
CA SER A 113 4.19 16.67 -3.81
C SER A 113 5.35 17.39 -3.11
N ASP A 114 5.01 18.20 -2.12
CA ASP A 114 5.92 18.90 -1.21
C ASP A 114 6.30 18.07 0.02
N PHE A 115 6.09 16.74 -0.05
CA PHE A 115 6.32 15.77 1.02
C PHE A 115 5.50 16.00 2.30
N ARG A 116 4.37 16.70 2.23
CA ARG A 116 3.48 16.87 3.40
C ARG A 116 2.89 15.54 3.86
N LEU A 117 2.50 14.67 2.93
CA LEU A 117 2.01 13.33 3.25
C LEU A 117 3.07 12.51 3.98
N GLU A 118 4.29 12.46 3.45
CA GLU A 118 5.40 11.70 4.03
C GLU A 118 5.78 12.22 5.42
N ASN A 119 5.86 13.54 5.59
CA ASN A 119 6.14 14.17 6.88
C ASN A 119 5.05 13.83 7.92
N ARG A 120 3.76 13.95 7.53
CA ARG A 120 2.64 13.65 8.43
C ARG A 120 2.59 12.15 8.76
N LEU A 121 2.78 11.28 7.75
CA LEU A 121 2.82 9.84 7.94
C LEU A 121 3.95 9.44 8.90
N LEU A 122 5.14 9.99 8.72
CA LEU A 122 6.27 9.73 9.63
C LEU A 122 5.93 10.16 11.07
N ALA A 123 5.31 11.32 11.25
CA ALA A 123 4.90 11.79 12.58
C ALA A 123 3.91 10.81 13.24
N LEU A 124 2.93 10.28 12.50
CA LEU A 124 1.98 9.30 13.01
C LEU A 124 2.67 7.97 13.35
N ILE A 125 3.56 7.47 12.48
CA ILE A 125 4.32 6.24 12.74
C ILE A 125 5.16 6.38 14.02
N ARG A 126 5.78 7.54 14.24
CA ARG A 126 6.57 7.79 15.46
C ARG A 126 5.71 7.93 16.71
N HIS A 127 4.50 8.43 16.59
CA HIS A 127 3.58 8.61 17.72
C HIS A 127 2.91 7.29 18.17
N PHE A 128 2.43 6.50 17.21
CA PHE A 128 1.69 5.26 17.51
C PHE A 128 2.57 4.01 17.55
N GLU A 129 3.78 4.08 17.01
CA GLU A 129 4.76 2.98 16.93
C GLU A 129 4.19 1.66 16.36
N PRO A 130 3.36 1.69 15.29
CA PRO A 130 2.78 0.50 14.71
C PRO A 130 3.85 -0.38 14.05
N ASN A 131 3.56 -1.67 13.86
CA ASN A 131 4.41 -2.55 13.06
C ASN A 131 4.10 -2.33 11.57
N VAL A 132 4.87 -1.47 10.89
CA VAL A 132 4.57 -1.05 9.51
C VAL A 132 5.75 -1.21 8.57
N ALA A 133 5.43 -1.31 7.29
CA ALA A 133 6.31 -1.05 6.17
C ALA A 133 5.64 -0.07 5.22
N VAL A 134 6.39 0.91 4.70
CA VAL A 134 5.87 1.85 3.70
C VAL A 134 6.23 1.38 2.28
N ALA A 135 5.32 1.58 1.36
CA ALA A 135 5.56 1.29 -0.05
C ALA A 135 5.00 2.40 -0.93
N SER A 136 5.47 2.51 -2.15
CA SER A 136 4.92 3.46 -3.12
C SER A 136 5.35 3.10 -4.54
N PHE A 137 4.53 3.52 -5.51
CA PHE A 137 4.90 3.57 -6.92
C PHE A 137 5.83 4.75 -7.23
N ASP A 138 5.85 5.79 -6.38
CA ASP A 138 6.71 6.97 -6.59
C ASP A 138 8.07 6.78 -5.91
N PRO A 139 9.17 6.67 -6.69
CA PRO A 139 10.51 6.60 -6.15
C PRO A 139 10.89 7.79 -5.25
N LYS A 140 10.33 8.99 -5.48
CA LYS A 140 10.64 10.19 -4.70
C LYS A 140 10.20 10.06 -3.25
N THR A 141 8.98 9.54 -3.01
CA THR A 141 8.46 9.19 -1.68
C THR A 141 9.42 8.25 -0.95
N LEU A 142 9.86 7.18 -1.63
CA LEU A 142 10.73 6.18 -1.02
C LEU A 142 12.16 6.70 -0.77
N ILE A 143 12.68 7.57 -1.64
CA ILE A 143 13.97 8.26 -1.43
C ILE A 143 13.85 9.22 -0.24
N TRP A 144 12.72 9.90 -0.08
CA TRP A 144 12.45 10.74 1.07
C TRP A 144 12.51 9.92 2.37
N PHE A 145 11.82 8.76 2.44
CA PHE A 145 11.87 7.86 3.59
C PHE A 145 13.28 7.30 3.81
N ALA A 146 14.01 6.95 2.76
CA ALA A 146 15.39 6.48 2.88
C ALA A 146 16.31 7.51 3.56
N LYS A 147 16.06 8.80 3.36
CA LYS A 147 16.84 9.90 3.92
C LYS A 147 16.38 10.29 5.33
N ASN A 148 15.07 10.37 5.56
CA ASN A 148 14.51 10.97 6.78
C ASN A 148 14.10 9.95 7.85
N ALA A 149 13.88 8.69 7.45
CA ALA A 149 13.47 7.59 8.32
C ALA A 149 14.07 6.25 7.85
N PRO A 150 15.41 6.10 7.89
CA PRO A 150 16.09 4.91 7.35
C PRO A 150 15.75 3.61 8.09
N ASP A 151 15.25 3.69 9.30
CA ASP A 151 14.82 2.59 10.16
C ASP A 151 13.42 2.05 9.81
N ILE A 152 12.61 2.78 9.03
CA ILE A 152 11.30 2.31 8.56
C ILE A 152 11.52 1.42 7.33
N PRO A 153 11.04 0.16 7.36
CA PRO A 153 11.07 -0.73 6.21
C PRO A 153 10.31 -0.10 5.04
N ARG A 154 10.87 -0.19 3.83
CA ARG A 154 10.27 0.41 2.64
C ARG A 154 10.40 -0.51 1.43
N GLY A 155 9.37 -0.49 0.58
CA GLY A 155 9.31 -1.27 -0.64
C GLY A 155 8.95 -0.44 -1.87
N ILE A 156 9.53 -0.77 -3.02
CA ILE A 156 9.09 -0.21 -4.28
C ILE A 156 7.98 -1.07 -4.88
N ILE A 157 6.86 -0.42 -5.23
CA ILE A 157 5.79 -1.06 -6.00
C ILE A 157 6.06 -0.82 -7.49
N SER A 158 6.01 -1.88 -8.28
CA SER A 158 6.31 -1.82 -9.71
C SER A 158 5.53 -2.87 -10.51
N GLY A 159 5.50 -2.68 -11.83
CA GLY A 159 4.78 -3.55 -12.75
C GLY A 159 4.95 -3.15 -14.19
N SER A 160 4.02 -3.58 -15.05
CA SER A 160 4.01 -3.27 -16.48
C SER A 160 3.61 -1.83 -16.79
N PHE A 161 2.84 -1.19 -15.92
CA PHE A 161 2.21 0.14 -16.13
C PHE A 161 1.40 0.23 -17.42
N ARG A 162 0.79 -0.89 -17.86
CA ARG A 162 -0.10 -0.93 -19.02
C ARG A 162 -1.36 -0.16 -18.71
N GLY A 163 -1.80 0.67 -19.66
CA GLY A 163 -3.02 1.49 -19.50
C GLY A 163 -2.85 2.77 -18.67
N GLU A 164 -1.72 3.00 -18.03
CA GLU A 164 -1.50 4.22 -17.26
C GLU A 164 -1.09 5.40 -18.15
N GLU A 165 -1.47 6.62 -17.76
CA GLU A 165 -1.10 7.87 -18.41
C GLU A 165 0.30 8.34 -18.00
N LYS A 166 1.31 7.58 -18.39
CA LYS A 166 2.72 7.90 -18.16
C LYS A 166 3.48 7.87 -19.48
N THR A 167 4.53 8.67 -19.60
CA THR A 167 5.42 8.64 -20.77
C THR A 167 6.10 7.26 -20.89
N ARG A 168 6.51 6.90 -22.12
CA ARG A 168 7.25 5.63 -22.36
C ARG A 168 8.54 5.54 -21.53
N TYR A 169 9.21 6.67 -21.32
CA TYR A 169 10.44 6.75 -20.52
C TYR A 169 10.14 6.52 -19.03
N GLU A 170 9.09 7.14 -18.48
CA GLU A 170 8.69 6.93 -17.08
C GLU A 170 8.29 5.48 -16.84
N LYS A 171 7.44 4.90 -17.70
CA LYS A 171 7.08 3.47 -17.62
C LYS A 171 8.31 2.57 -17.62
N PHE A 172 9.25 2.84 -18.53
CA PHE A 172 10.49 2.09 -18.61
C PHE A 172 11.30 2.22 -17.31
N ARG A 173 11.52 3.43 -16.83
CA ARG A 173 12.28 3.71 -15.61
C ARG A 173 11.68 3.02 -14.37
N LEU A 174 10.35 3.15 -14.19
CA LEU A 174 9.63 2.54 -13.09
C LEU A 174 9.63 1.01 -13.19
N ARG A 175 9.28 0.45 -14.35
CA ARG A 175 9.27 -1.00 -14.59
C ARG A 175 10.61 -1.64 -14.27
N TYR A 176 11.70 -0.99 -14.65
CA TYR A 176 13.06 -1.48 -14.44
C TYR A 176 13.64 -1.05 -13.09
N MET A 177 12.89 -0.33 -12.27
CA MET A 177 13.27 0.05 -10.90
C MET A 177 14.67 0.68 -10.85
N PHE A 178 14.95 1.71 -11.66
CA PHE A 178 16.30 2.31 -11.76
C PHE A 178 16.75 2.97 -10.46
N ASP A 179 15.83 3.35 -9.59
CA ASP A 179 16.09 4.09 -8.36
C ASP A 179 16.42 3.20 -7.13
N LEU A 180 16.54 1.86 -7.30
CA LEU A 180 16.81 0.93 -6.20
C LEU A 180 18.01 1.32 -5.33
N GLY A 181 19.06 1.89 -5.93
CA GLY A 181 20.25 2.32 -5.19
C GLY A 181 19.98 3.49 -4.25
N ALA A 182 19.14 4.44 -4.64
CA ALA A 182 18.75 5.59 -3.83
C ALA A 182 17.68 5.23 -2.80
N ILE A 183 16.73 4.37 -3.17
CA ILE A 183 15.64 3.92 -2.31
C ILE A 183 16.16 3.03 -1.17
N LYS A 184 17.13 2.15 -1.46
CA LYS A 184 17.63 1.11 -0.53
C LYS A 184 16.45 0.30 0.04
N PRO A 185 15.65 -0.37 -0.81
CA PRO A 185 14.42 -1.00 -0.37
C PRO A 185 14.69 -2.23 0.50
N SER A 186 13.81 -2.46 1.48
CA SER A 186 13.74 -3.68 2.29
C SER A 186 13.05 -4.83 1.56
N PHE A 187 12.22 -4.51 0.56
CA PHE A 187 11.54 -5.46 -0.31
C PHE A 187 11.14 -4.82 -1.63
N ILE A 188 10.81 -5.63 -2.62
CA ILE A 188 10.21 -5.23 -3.89
C ILE A 188 8.80 -5.82 -3.95
N SER A 189 7.80 -5.06 -4.39
CA SER A 189 6.44 -5.52 -4.64
C SER A 189 6.13 -5.38 -6.12
N TYR A 190 5.98 -6.51 -6.83
CA TYR A 190 5.90 -6.52 -8.29
C TYR A 190 4.62 -7.17 -8.79
N GLU A 191 3.98 -6.56 -9.82
CA GLU A 191 2.76 -7.04 -10.46
C GLU A 191 2.90 -8.50 -10.91
N ILE A 192 1.94 -9.37 -10.52
CA ILE A 192 2.02 -10.82 -10.75
C ILE A 192 1.96 -11.19 -12.22
N GLU A 193 1.15 -10.51 -13.03
CA GLU A 193 1.04 -10.75 -14.47
C GLU A 193 2.38 -10.54 -15.19
N SER A 194 3.20 -9.66 -14.66
CA SER A 194 4.53 -9.32 -15.20
C SER A 194 5.67 -10.19 -14.69
N LEU A 195 5.40 -11.11 -13.78
CA LEU A 195 6.38 -12.07 -13.28
C LEU A 195 6.36 -13.40 -14.10
N PRO A 196 7.51 -14.07 -14.25
CA PRO A 196 8.84 -13.69 -13.76
C PRO A 196 9.48 -12.53 -14.56
N PHE A 197 10.06 -11.56 -13.86
CA PHE A 197 10.79 -10.45 -14.45
C PHE A 197 12.26 -10.49 -14.02
N TRP A 198 13.17 -10.51 -14.97
CA TRP A 198 14.59 -10.81 -14.71
C TRP A 198 15.24 -9.87 -13.67
N ARG A 199 14.91 -8.57 -13.66
CA ARG A 199 15.50 -7.63 -12.68
C ARG A 199 14.96 -7.85 -11.26
N ALA A 200 13.68 -8.17 -11.11
CA ALA A 200 13.10 -8.52 -9.82
C ALA A 200 13.71 -9.85 -9.32
N SER A 201 13.81 -10.86 -10.20
CA SER A 201 14.45 -12.14 -9.90
C SER A 201 15.93 -11.97 -9.54
N PHE A 202 16.66 -11.10 -10.25
CA PHE A 202 18.06 -10.78 -9.94
C PHE A 202 18.21 -10.10 -8.57
N ALA A 203 17.35 -9.11 -8.26
CA ALA A 203 17.35 -8.43 -6.95
C ALA A 203 17.08 -9.42 -5.82
N ARG A 204 16.08 -10.30 -5.98
CA ARG A 204 15.74 -11.37 -5.03
C ARG A 204 16.94 -12.32 -4.82
N LYS A 205 17.47 -12.88 -5.90
CA LYS A 205 18.48 -13.96 -5.84
C LYS A 205 19.87 -13.46 -5.40
N PHE A 206 20.32 -12.34 -5.97
CA PHE A 206 21.71 -11.88 -5.80
C PHE A 206 21.86 -10.73 -4.80
N ARG A 207 20.87 -9.84 -4.69
CA ARG A 207 20.90 -8.76 -3.69
C ARG A 207 20.18 -9.14 -2.40
N LYS A 208 19.52 -10.30 -2.34
CA LYS A 208 18.76 -10.79 -1.19
C LYS A 208 17.65 -9.82 -0.76
N ILE A 209 17.08 -9.07 -1.70
CA ILE A 209 15.93 -8.21 -1.46
C ILE A 209 14.68 -9.07 -1.66
N PRO A 210 13.84 -9.27 -0.63
CA PRO A 210 12.61 -10.02 -0.74
C PRO A 210 11.71 -9.52 -1.88
N LEU A 211 11.09 -10.43 -2.60
CA LEU A 211 10.15 -10.13 -3.68
C LEU A 211 8.74 -10.52 -3.25
N LEU A 212 7.88 -9.53 -3.11
CA LEU A 212 6.44 -9.68 -2.96
C LEU A 212 5.78 -9.55 -4.32
N THR A 213 4.58 -10.13 -4.47
CA THR A 213 3.78 -9.94 -5.68
C THR A 213 2.35 -9.50 -5.36
N TRP A 214 1.69 -8.81 -6.31
CA TRP A 214 0.34 -8.28 -6.22
C TRP A 214 -0.34 -8.27 -7.60
N THR A 215 -1.65 -8.40 -7.70
CA THR A 215 -2.56 -8.86 -6.68
C THR A 215 -2.96 -10.28 -7.00
N VAL A 216 -2.84 -11.19 -6.04
CA VAL A 216 -3.23 -12.60 -6.17
C VAL A 216 -4.73 -12.71 -5.95
N LYS A 217 -5.48 -13.22 -6.96
CA LYS A 217 -6.95 -13.18 -6.97
C LYS A 217 -7.61 -14.55 -7.05
N ASP A 218 -6.85 -15.55 -7.43
CA ASP A 218 -7.33 -16.92 -7.59
C ASP A 218 -6.24 -17.94 -7.25
N GLU A 219 -6.57 -19.23 -7.36
CA GLU A 219 -5.64 -20.31 -7.04
C GLU A 219 -4.47 -20.40 -8.02
N ASP A 220 -4.66 -20.08 -9.30
CA ASP A 220 -3.58 -20.09 -10.31
C ASP A 220 -2.56 -18.99 -9.99
N ASP A 221 -3.02 -17.80 -9.66
CA ASP A 221 -2.17 -16.71 -9.17
C ASP A 221 -1.44 -17.10 -7.89
N LEU A 222 -2.12 -17.79 -6.96
CA LEU A 222 -1.52 -18.23 -5.71
C LEU A 222 -0.39 -19.24 -5.94
N GLN A 223 -0.60 -20.21 -6.81
CA GLN A 223 0.44 -21.18 -7.18
C GLN A 223 1.63 -20.49 -7.90
N LYS A 224 1.32 -19.54 -8.79
CA LYS A 224 2.36 -18.73 -9.45
C LYS A 224 3.13 -17.91 -8.42
N ALA A 225 2.46 -17.20 -7.53
CA ALA A 225 3.08 -16.37 -6.48
C ALA A 225 4.03 -17.20 -5.62
N LYS A 226 3.59 -18.37 -5.12
CA LYS A 226 4.42 -19.32 -4.34
C LYS A 226 5.67 -19.77 -5.07
N SER A 227 5.66 -19.80 -6.41
CA SER A 227 6.82 -20.24 -7.23
C SER A 227 7.83 -19.11 -7.52
N VAL A 228 7.36 -17.82 -7.63
CA VAL A 228 8.20 -16.72 -8.13
C VAL A 228 8.52 -15.66 -7.09
N ALA A 229 7.79 -15.59 -5.98
CA ALA A 229 7.92 -14.56 -4.94
C ALA A 229 8.21 -15.17 -3.56
N ASP A 230 8.47 -14.33 -2.57
CA ASP A 230 8.67 -14.72 -1.17
C ASP A 230 7.39 -14.54 -0.36
N ASN A 231 6.52 -13.61 -0.78
CA ASN A 231 5.19 -13.36 -0.21
C ASN A 231 4.30 -12.65 -1.24
N PHE A 232 3.06 -12.40 -0.90
CA PHE A 232 2.08 -11.83 -1.83
C PHE A 232 1.02 -10.98 -1.12
N VAL A 233 0.45 -10.05 -1.89
CA VAL A 233 -0.76 -9.30 -1.55
C VAL A 233 -1.92 -9.93 -2.29
N PHE A 234 -3.00 -10.29 -1.56
CA PHE A 234 -4.13 -11.06 -2.09
C PHE A 234 -5.47 -10.37 -1.88
N GLU A 235 -6.45 -10.68 -2.74
CA GLU A 235 -7.85 -10.27 -2.59
C GLU A 235 -8.79 -11.36 -3.15
N GLY A 236 -9.99 -11.45 -2.61
CA GLY A 236 -11.04 -12.35 -3.13
C GLY A 236 -10.85 -13.84 -2.86
N ILE A 237 -9.73 -14.23 -2.27
CA ILE A 237 -9.40 -15.61 -1.85
C ILE A 237 -8.95 -15.62 -0.39
N LEU A 238 -8.86 -16.82 0.20
CA LEU A 238 -8.26 -17.05 1.53
C LEU A 238 -7.10 -18.04 1.34
N PRO A 239 -5.83 -17.58 1.26
CA PRO A 239 -4.66 -18.40 0.96
C PRO A 239 -4.23 -19.28 2.15
#